data_51015498c4dc20dc4a20d701a244a828
#
_entry.id   51015498c4dc20dc4a20d701a244a828
#
_cell.length_a   1.000
_cell.length_b   1.000
_cell.length_c   1.000
_cell.angle_alpha   90.00
_cell.angle_beta   90.00
_cell.angle_gamma   90.00
#
_symmetry.space_group_name_H-M   'P 1'
#
loop_
_entity.id
_entity.type
_entity.pdbx_description
1 polymer ?
#
loop_
_entity_poly.entity_id
_entity_poly.type
_entity_poly.pdbx_seq_one_letter_code
_entity_poly.pdbx_strand_id
1 'polypeptide(L)'
;MKIAFFCIPAHGHTNPMLPVAAELVKRGNIVRFYSFNEFRDKIERTGADFISCDAYLPAVDEEQMARLMSVSKTEMTLQAIRTTMNMNDFLEEEFKSLQPDVIYTDSVCFWGKLNAWKHHVPMVCSTSTFAFNQLSSKYMKQSRAEVKDMILGLPKISKELKTLRPYGYEVKSALALVANDNQTDTVVYTSRRFQPYAESFTSHYQFVGPSVFSDLLPQKEKQRPLIYISLGTVINDRPDFYLACIKALREMDVDVIISRGRYMDEKKLGTLPDNIKTYERVDQLEVLSRADVFITHCGMNSVSESLYMATPMALYPQTDEQNAVARRTRELGAGVLLDDDSAEGIRRTVETLLNDPQYAKAAKECSDDFRSCSGAKGAADFIENAPHTCDEIDPIAEMNKVNKLWSIIFPIFATVTGILLGAHVSWGLGITVGVILGVLSYPLNTLVQKLRYNAVIKKLKKQS
;
A
#
# COMPACT_ATOMS: atom_id res chain seq x y z
N MET A 1 10.63 14.61 -22.03
CA MET A 1 10.48 13.15 -22.15
C MET A 1 9.05 12.78 -22.48
N LYS A 2 8.83 11.58 -23.00
CA LYS A 2 7.53 10.97 -23.23
C LYS A 2 7.31 9.89 -22.18
N ILE A 3 6.31 10.04 -21.32
CA ILE A 3 6.13 9.20 -20.16
C ILE A 3 4.74 8.55 -20.23
N ALA A 4 4.71 7.22 -20.15
CA ALA A 4 3.47 6.44 -20.12
C ALA A 4 3.09 6.10 -18.69
N PHE A 5 1.93 6.57 -18.21
CA PHE A 5 1.39 6.30 -16.89
C PHE A 5 0.37 5.16 -16.97
N PHE A 6 0.48 4.19 -16.07
CA PHE A 6 -0.46 3.07 -15.97
C PHE A 6 -0.98 2.91 -14.55
N CYS A 7 -2.30 2.83 -14.40
CA CYS A 7 -2.94 2.65 -13.10
C CYS A 7 -4.16 1.72 -13.19
N ILE A 8 -4.47 1.05 -12.08
CA ILE A 8 -5.71 0.28 -11.93
C ILE A 8 -6.91 1.21 -11.65
N PRO A 9 -8.17 0.77 -11.87
CA PRO A 9 -9.37 1.57 -11.62
C PRO A 9 -9.70 1.68 -10.12
N ALA A 10 -8.83 2.36 -9.37
CA ALA A 10 -8.99 2.55 -7.94
C ALA A 10 -8.55 3.94 -7.49
N HIS A 11 -9.41 4.66 -6.76
CA HIS A 11 -9.12 6.02 -6.27
C HIS A 11 -7.84 6.08 -5.44
N GLY A 12 -7.61 5.08 -4.57
CA GLY A 12 -6.42 5.01 -3.70
C GLY A 12 -5.11 4.89 -4.47
N HIS A 13 -5.14 4.38 -5.70
CA HIS A 13 -3.99 4.20 -6.58
C HIS A 13 -3.82 5.37 -7.55
N THR A 14 -4.93 5.85 -8.13
CA THR A 14 -4.91 6.95 -9.11
C THR A 14 -4.59 8.29 -8.45
N ASN A 15 -5.26 8.63 -7.34
CA ASN A 15 -5.11 9.95 -6.72
C ASN A 15 -3.65 10.35 -6.41
N PRO A 16 -2.79 9.49 -5.84
CA PRO A 16 -1.40 9.85 -5.56
C PRO A 16 -0.56 10.09 -6.82
N MET A 17 -0.94 9.54 -7.98
CA MET A 17 -0.22 9.74 -9.24
C MET A 17 -0.54 11.09 -9.90
N LEU A 18 -1.70 11.70 -9.60
CA LEU A 18 -2.14 12.94 -10.24
C LEU A 18 -1.20 14.13 -10.00
N PRO A 19 -0.74 14.44 -8.77
CA PRO A 19 0.22 15.51 -8.54
C PRO A 19 1.55 15.31 -9.27
N VAL A 20 1.98 14.04 -9.40
CA VAL A 20 3.20 13.69 -10.13
C VAL A 20 3.03 13.95 -11.63
N ALA A 21 1.88 13.55 -12.19
CA ALA A 21 1.54 13.84 -13.59
C ALA A 21 1.53 15.34 -13.86
N ALA A 22 0.88 16.13 -12.99
CA ALA A 22 0.84 17.59 -13.10
C ALA A 22 2.23 18.22 -13.04
N GLU A 23 3.08 17.77 -12.14
CA GLU A 23 4.45 18.29 -12.03
C GLU A 23 5.29 17.95 -13.28
N LEU A 24 5.19 16.74 -13.80
CA LEU A 24 5.89 16.34 -15.03
C LEU A 24 5.39 17.12 -16.27
N VAL A 25 4.09 17.32 -16.42
CA VAL A 25 3.53 18.16 -17.48
C VAL A 25 4.02 19.61 -17.35
N LYS A 26 4.00 20.16 -16.15
CA LYS A 26 4.51 21.51 -15.86
C LYS A 26 5.98 21.67 -16.26
N ARG A 27 6.78 20.60 -16.18
CA ARG A 27 8.19 20.59 -16.62
C ARG A 27 8.36 20.43 -18.13
N GLY A 28 7.26 20.33 -18.89
CA GLY A 28 7.28 20.19 -20.34
C GLY A 28 7.40 18.76 -20.84
N ASN A 29 7.18 17.75 -19.98
CA ASN A 29 7.09 16.37 -20.42
C ASN A 29 5.75 16.08 -21.09
N ILE A 30 5.73 15.16 -22.05
CA ILE A 30 4.51 14.59 -22.61
C ILE A 30 4.12 13.41 -21.73
N VAL A 31 3.00 13.55 -21.02
CA VAL A 31 2.48 12.50 -20.14
C VAL A 31 1.21 11.93 -20.76
N ARG A 32 1.23 10.64 -21.08
CA ARG A 32 0.04 9.90 -21.53
C ARG A 32 -0.41 8.94 -20.45
N PHE A 33 -1.64 9.14 -19.95
CA PHE A 33 -2.15 8.42 -18.79
C PHE A 33 -3.21 7.40 -19.21
N TYR A 34 -2.86 6.14 -19.20
CA TYR A 34 -3.72 5.00 -19.50
C TYR A 34 -4.52 4.63 -18.25
N SER A 35 -5.81 4.93 -18.26
CA SER A 35 -6.69 4.78 -17.09
C SER A 35 -8.16 4.59 -17.53
N PHE A 36 -9.10 4.86 -16.65
CA PHE A 36 -10.51 4.56 -16.80
C PHE A 36 -11.36 5.84 -16.78
N ASN A 37 -12.50 5.84 -17.46
CA ASN A 37 -13.32 7.04 -17.66
C ASN A 37 -13.75 7.71 -16.35
N GLU A 38 -13.88 6.95 -15.26
CA GLU A 38 -14.15 7.52 -13.92
C GLU A 38 -13.12 8.57 -13.49
N PHE A 39 -11.88 8.45 -13.97
CA PHE A 39 -10.77 9.33 -13.59
C PHE A 39 -10.45 10.39 -14.65
N ARG A 40 -11.11 10.38 -15.82
CA ARG A 40 -10.84 11.27 -16.96
C ARG A 40 -10.66 12.72 -16.53
N ASP A 41 -11.70 13.31 -15.91
CA ASP A 41 -11.70 14.73 -15.53
C ASP A 41 -10.57 15.11 -14.58
N LYS A 42 -10.16 14.17 -13.70
CA LYS A 42 -9.06 14.40 -12.76
C LYS A 42 -7.72 14.35 -13.47
N ILE A 43 -7.55 13.43 -14.41
CA ILE A 43 -6.32 13.25 -15.18
C ILE A 43 -6.15 14.43 -16.15
N GLU A 44 -7.16 14.79 -16.92
CA GLU A 44 -7.11 15.92 -17.87
C GLU A 44 -6.81 17.26 -17.15
N ARG A 45 -7.29 17.46 -15.93
CA ARG A 45 -6.93 18.63 -15.11
C ARG A 45 -5.45 18.71 -14.74
N THR A 46 -4.69 17.63 -14.81
CA THR A 46 -3.23 17.65 -14.63
C THR A 46 -2.50 18.14 -15.88
N GLY A 47 -3.19 18.23 -17.02
CA GLY A 47 -2.60 18.50 -18.34
C GLY A 47 -2.06 17.26 -19.05
N ALA A 48 -2.20 16.06 -18.47
CA ALA A 48 -1.83 14.81 -19.11
C ALA A 48 -2.87 14.37 -20.14
N ASP A 49 -2.42 13.69 -21.21
CA ASP A 49 -3.30 13.08 -22.21
C ASP A 49 -3.97 11.84 -21.60
N PHE A 50 -5.29 11.86 -21.43
CA PHE A 50 -6.05 10.72 -20.96
C PHE A 50 -6.34 9.72 -22.08
N ILE A 51 -6.01 8.44 -21.84
CA ILE A 51 -6.33 7.33 -22.74
C ILE A 51 -7.20 6.31 -22.00
N SER A 52 -8.42 6.07 -22.53
CA SER A 52 -9.38 5.16 -21.89
C SER A 52 -9.01 3.70 -22.10
N CYS A 53 -9.03 2.95 -21.00
CA CYS A 53 -8.82 1.51 -20.94
C CYS A 53 -10.10 0.71 -20.66
N ASP A 54 -11.27 1.35 -20.55
CA ASP A 54 -12.53 0.70 -20.15
C ASP A 54 -12.94 -0.46 -21.07
N ALA A 55 -12.71 -0.31 -22.38
CA ALA A 55 -13.08 -1.32 -23.38
C ALA A 55 -12.34 -2.67 -23.20
N TYR A 56 -11.24 -2.68 -22.44
CA TYR A 56 -10.36 -3.84 -22.27
C TYR A 56 -10.52 -4.53 -20.92
N LEU A 57 -11.28 -3.92 -20.00
CA LEU A 57 -11.63 -4.59 -18.78
C LEU A 57 -12.60 -5.75 -19.08
N PRO A 58 -12.46 -6.89 -18.40
CA PRO A 58 -13.51 -7.89 -18.44
C PRO A 58 -14.85 -7.27 -18.02
N ALA A 59 -15.90 -7.59 -18.75
CA ALA A 59 -17.26 -7.16 -18.40
C ALA A 59 -17.66 -7.83 -17.06
N VAL A 60 -17.49 -7.12 -15.98
CA VAL A 60 -17.88 -7.55 -14.63
C VAL A 60 -18.76 -6.43 -14.08
N ASP A 61 -19.91 -6.76 -13.54
CA ASP A 61 -20.73 -5.75 -12.86
C ASP A 61 -20.04 -5.25 -11.57
N GLU A 62 -20.47 -4.09 -11.07
CA GLU A 62 -19.84 -3.46 -9.89
C GLU A 62 -19.89 -4.36 -8.65
N GLU A 63 -20.96 -5.17 -8.50
CA GLU A 63 -21.13 -6.08 -7.37
C GLU A 63 -20.16 -7.27 -7.47
N GLN A 64 -19.97 -7.80 -8.68
CA GLN A 64 -18.98 -8.85 -8.94
C GLN A 64 -17.56 -8.33 -8.76
N MET A 65 -17.28 -7.10 -9.20
CA MET A 65 -15.97 -6.48 -8.99
C MET A 65 -15.68 -6.28 -7.50
N ALA A 66 -16.63 -5.76 -6.73
CA ALA A 66 -16.49 -5.60 -5.28
C ALA A 66 -16.27 -6.94 -4.57
N ARG A 67 -16.97 -7.99 -4.98
CA ARG A 67 -16.78 -9.35 -4.47
C ARG A 67 -15.42 -9.93 -4.85
N LEU A 68 -14.98 -9.74 -6.09
CA LEU A 68 -13.67 -10.17 -6.56
C LEU A 68 -12.54 -9.50 -5.77
N MET A 69 -12.63 -8.19 -5.56
CA MET A 69 -11.64 -7.44 -4.80
C MET A 69 -11.62 -7.79 -3.30
N SER A 70 -12.75 -8.22 -2.73
CA SER A 70 -12.85 -8.56 -1.31
C SER A 70 -12.54 -10.02 -0.98
N VAL A 71 -12.61 -10.93 -1.95
CA VAL A 71 -12.69 -12.38 -1.66
C VAL A 71 -11.47 -13.17 -2.12
N SER A 72 -10.82 -12.82 -3.25
CA SER A 72 -9.74 -13.66 -3.79
C SER A 72 -8.65 -12.87 -4.49
N LYS A 73 -7.44 -12.86 -3.91
CA LYS A 73 -6.23 -12.33 -4.56
C LYS A 73 -5.86 -13.10 -5.82
N THR A 74 -6.21 -14.39 -5.87
CA THR A 74 -6.04 -15.24 -7.05
C THR A 74 -6.87 -14.72 -8.21
N GLU A 75 -8.17 -14.45 -8.02
CA GLU A 75 -9.05 -13.96 -9.09
C GLU A 75 -8.65 -12.57 -9.57
N MET A 76 -8.24 -11.67 -8.65
CA MET A 76 -7.67 -10.37 -9.03
C MET A 76 -6.46 -10.51 -9.95
N THR A 77 -5.56 -11.43 -9.62
CA THR A 77 -4.36 -11.72 -10.44
C THR A 77 -4.76 -12.26 -11.82
N LEU A 78 -5.71 -13.20 -11.88
CA LEU A 78 -6.21 -13.74 -13.15
C LEU A 78 -6.87 -12.67 -14.02
N GLN A 79 -7.67 -11.78 -13.42
CA GLN A 79 -8.28 -10.65 -14.13
C GLN A 79 -7.22 -9.70 -14.70
N ALA A 80 -6.20 -9.37 -13.91
CA ALA A 80 -5.12 -8.49 -14.39
C ALA A 80 -4.33 -9.11 -15.56
N ILE A 81 -4.12 -10.44 -15.56
CA ILE A 81 -3.51 -11.16 -16.68
C ILE A 81 -4.41 -11.09 -17.92
N ARG A 82 -5.71 -11.32 -17.79
CA ARG A 82 -6.68 -11.25 -18.89
C ARG A 82 -6.80 -9.83 -19.44
N THR A 83 -6.84 -8.83 -18.56
CA THR A 83 -6.82 -7.41 -18.97
C THR A 83 -5.57 -7.11 -19.80
N THR A 84 -4.39 -7.61 -19.40
CA THR A 84 -3.16 -7.45 -20.17
C THR A 84 -3.28 -8.05 -21.58
N MET A 85 -3.87 -9.25 -21.70
CA MET A 85 -4.11 -9.87 -23.01
C MET A 85 -5.06 -9.04 -23.88
N ASN A 86 -6.16 -8.58 -23.30
CA ASN A 86 -7.16 -7.78 -24.01
C ASN A 86 -6.60 -6.46 -24.52
N MET A 87 -5.62 -5.87 -23.78
CA MET A 87 -4.98 -4.62 -24.11
C MET A 87 -3.81 -4.77 -25.10
N ASN A 88 -3.37 -6.00 -25.41
CA ASN A 88 -2.12 -6.20 -26.15
C ASN A 88 -2.05 -5.39 -27.45
N ASP A 89 -3.00 -5.59 -28.38
CA ASP A 89 -2.97 -4.97 -29.71
C ASP A 89 -3.10 -3.44 -29.61
N PHE A 90 -3.95 -2.97 -28.69
CA PHE A 90 -4.11 -1.56 -28.43
C PHE A 90 -2.80 -0.93 -27.91
N LEU A 91 -2.15 -1.55 -26.93
CA LEU A 91 -0.90 -1.02 -26.37
C LEU A 91 0.26 -1.11 -27.38
N GLU A 92 0.29 -2.10 -28.27
CA GLU A 92 1.26 -2.14 -29.38
C GLU A 92 1.16 -0.89 -30.28
N GLU A 93 -0.05 -0.47 -30.65
CA GLU A 93 -0.24 0.74 -31.45
C GLU A 93 0.08 2.02 -30.67
N GLU A 94 -0.31 2.07 -29.40
CA GLU A 94 0.00 3.18 -28.51
C GLU A 94 1.51 3.36 -28.30
N PHE A 95 2.25 2.28 -28.09
CA PHE A 95 3.71 2.31 -27.93
C PHE A 95 4.43 2.70 -29.23
N LYS A 96 3.95 2.28 -30.40
CA LYS A 96 4.46 2.77 -31.67
C LYS A 96 4.25 4.27 -31.85
N SER A 97 3.08 4.78 -31.41
CA SER A 97 2.73 6.20 -31.50
C SER A 97 3.50 7.06 -30.50
N LEU A 98 3.50 6.68 -29.22
CA LEU A 98 4.12 7.46 -28.14
C LEU A 98 5.65 7.29 -28.13
N GLN A 99 6.15 6.06 -28.28
CA GLN A 99 7.56 5.71 -28.04
C GLN A 99 8.02 6.23 -26.68
N PRO A 100 7.52 5.69 -25.56
CA PRO A 100 7.79 6.23 -24.24
C PRO A 100 9.26 6.05 -23.86
N ASP A 101 9.84 7.08 -23.25
CA ASP A 101 11.18 7.04 -22.67
C ASP A 101 11.20 6.31 -21.33
N VAL A 102 10.09 6.44 -20.57
CA VAL A 102 9.90 5.83 -19.24
C VAL A 102 8.44 5.43 -19.07
N ILE A 103 8.23 4.31 -18.38
CA ILE A 103 6.91 3.89 -17.91
C ILE A 103 6.82 4.15 -16.40
N TYR A 104 5.79 4.89 -15.97
CA TYR A 104 5.42 5.05 -14.58
C TYR A 104 4.15 4.25 -14.29
N THR A 105 4.25 3.20 -13.47
CA THR A 105 3.15 2.26 -13.28
C THR A 105 2.86 2.00 -11.81
N ASP A 106 1.57 1.90 -11.46
CA ASP A 106 1.19 1.41 -10.14
C ASP A 106 1.71 -0.04 -9.92
N SER A 107 2.14 -0.34 -8.71
CA SER A 107 2.81 -1.61 -8.37
C SER A 107 1.95 -2.85 -8.60
N VAL A 108 0.62 -2.72 -8.62
CA VAL A 108 -0.32 -3.82 -8.91
C VAL A 108 -0.93 -3.74 -10.31
N CYS A 109 -0.53 -2.75 -11.11
CA CYS A 109 -0.95 -2.61 -12.50
C CYS A 109 -0.07 -3.49 -13.40
N PHE A 110 -0.49 -4.75 -13.62
CA PHE A 110 0.33 -5.75 -14.32
C PHE A 110 0.58 -5.40 -15.78
N TRP A 111 -0.41 -4.81 -16.48
CA TRP A 111 -0.24 -4.41 -17.88
C TRP A 111 0.81 -3.32 -18.07
N GLY A 112 0.99 -2.42 -17.10
CA GLY A 112 2.08 -1.45 -17.12
C GLY A 112 3.45 -2.12 -16.98
N LYS A 113 3.64 -2.99 -15.96
CA LYS A 113 4.88 -3.74 -15.74
C LYS A 113 5.24 -4.64 -16.91
N LEU A 114 4.26 -5.41 -17.39
CA LEU A 114 4.47 -6.37 -18.48
C LEU A 114 4.86 -5.68 -19.78
N ASN A 115 4.26 -4.53 -20.09
CA ASN A 115 4.65 -3.77 -21.28
C ASN A 115 6.02 -3.11 -21.14
N ALA A 116 6.41 -2.64 -19.95
CA ALA A 116 7.75 -2.16 -19.70
C ALA A 116 8.81 -3.25 -20.02
N TRP A 117 8.57 -4.47 -19.53
CA TRP A 117 9.48 -5.60 -19.81
C TRP A 117 9.49 -6.01 -21.28
N LYS A 118 8.31 -6.10 -21.90
CA LYS A 118 8.16 -6.50 -23.32
C LYS A 118 8.85 -5.54 -24.27
N HIS A 119 8.70 -4.24 -24.04
CA HIS A 119 9.25 -3.20 -24.90
C HIS A 119 10.63 -2.69 -24.48
N HIS A 120 11.20 -3.26 -23.40
CA HIS A 120 12.50 -2.86 -22.83
C HIS A 120 12.58 -1.37 -22.49
N VAL A 121 11.45 -0.79 -22.01
CA VAL A 121 11.36 0.60 -21.58
C VAL A 121 11.71 0.67 -20.10
N PRO A 122 12.56 1.62 -19.65
CA PRO A 122 12.79 1.88 -18.23
C PRO A 122 11.48 2.06 -17.47
N MET A 123 11.40 1.46 -16.28
CA MET A 123 10.17 1.47 -15.50
C MET A 123 10.41 1.98 -14.10
N VAL A 124 9.54 2.86 -13.65
CA VAL A 124 9.42 3.26 -12.25
C VAL A 124 8.05 2.80 -11.75
N CYS A 125 8.03 2.03 -10.66
CA CYS A 125 6.79 1.67 -9.99
C CYS A 125 6.35 2.74 -9.02
N SER A 126 5.05 2.83 -8.72
CA SER A 126 4.52 3.57 -7.58
C SER A 126 3.83 2.62 -6.60
N THR A 127 3.88 2.92 -5.31
CA THR A 127 3.08 2.21 -4.33
C THR A 127 2.22 3.17 -3.52
N SER A 128 0.91 2.90 -3.52
CA SER A 128 -0.12 3.67 -2.80
C SER A 128 -0.28 3.24 -1.34
N THR A 129 0.49 2.24 -0.91
CA THR A 129 0.53 1.73 0.46
C THR A 129 2.00 1.64 0.92
N PHE A 130 2.29 0.85 1.96
CA PHE A 130 3.68 0.59 2.32
C PHE A 130 4.45 -0.11 1.20
N ALA A 131 5.73 0.21 1.09
CA ALA A 131 6.65 -0.59 0.29
C ALA A 131 6.86 -1.95 0.98
N PHE A 132 6.80 -3.02 0.18
CA PHE A 132 6.94 -4.39 0.69
C PHE A 132 8.18 -5.08 0.14
N ASN A 133 8.94 -5.63 1.04
CA ASN A 133 9.98 -6.61 0.79
C ASN A 133 9.81 -7.78 1.77
N GLN A 134 10.76 -8.70 1.80
CA GLN A 134 10.72 -9.90 2.63
C GLN A 134 10.61 -9.62 4.15
N LEU A 135 11.01 -8.42 4.60
CA LEU A 135 10.92 -8.00 6.00
C LEU A 135 9.65 -7.22 6.28
N SER A 136 9.39 -6.18 5.49
CA SER A 136 8.24 -5.31 5.70
C SER A 136 6.90 -6.01 5.42
N SER A 137 6.87 -7.04 4.57
CA SER A 137 5.69 -7.89 4.36
C SER A 137 5.21 -8.60 5.64
N LYS A 138 6.12 -8.87 6.59
CA LYS A 138 5.77 -9.43 7.90
C LYS A 138 5.01 -8.44 8.79
N TYR A 139 5.05 -7.17 8.43
CA TYR A 139 4.30 -6.13 9.13
C TYR A 139 2.81 -6.22 8.83
N MET A 140 2.44 -6.56 7.62
CA MET A 140 1.07 -6.85 7.23
C MET A 140 0.76 -8.32 7.51
N LYS A 141 -0.06 -8.58 8.51
CA LYS A 141 -0.50 -9.94 8.85
C LYS A 141 -1.54 -10.38 7.83
N GLN A 142 -1.15 -11.23 6.91
CA GLN A 142 -2.12 -11.87 6.00
C GLN A 142 -2.96 -12.90 6.76
N SER A 143 -4.25 -12.95 6.47
CA SER A 143 -5.12 -13.96 7.02
C SER A 143 -4.75 -15.35 6.50
N ARG A 144 -5.02 -16.39 7.29
CA ARG A 144 -4.79 -17.78 6.85
C ARG A 144 -5.60 -18.13 5.59
N ALA A 145 -6.77 -17.50 5.42
CA ALA A 145 -7.62 -17.69 4.26
C ALA A 145 -6.98 -17.12 2.98
N GLU A 146 -6.42 -15.89 3.04
CA GLU A 146 -5.72 -15.28 1.92
C GLU A 146 -4.47 -16.06 1.51
N VAL A 147 -3.66 -16.50 2.49
CA VAL A 147 -2.49 -17.33 2.21
C VAL A 147 -2.89 -18.64 1.55
N LYS A 148 -3.97 -19.28 2.02
CA LYS A 148 -4.51 -20.50 1.41
C LYS A 148 -5.01 -20.25 -0.01
N ASP A 149 -5.76 -19.16 -0.24
CA ASP A 149 -6.24 -18.76 -1.57
C ASP A 149 -5.08 -18.59 -2.55
N MET A 150 -4.05 -17.85 -2.16
CA MET A 150 -2.85 -17.64 -3.00
C MET A 150 -2.14 -18.97 -3.32
N ILE A 151 -1.90 -19.83 -2.33
CA ILE A 151 -1.22 -21.12 -2.55
C ILE A 151 -2.02 -22.00 -3.50
N LEU A 152 -3.32 -22.12 -3.29
CA LEU A 152 -4.21 -22.94 -4.14
C LEU A 152 -4.41 -22.31 -5.52
N GLY A 153 -4.27 -21.00 -5.65
CA GLY A 153 -4.36 -20.24 -6.90
C GLY A 153 -3.11 -20.33 -7.79
N LEU A 154 -1.92 -20.60 -7.22
CA LEU A 154 -0.66 -20.64 -7.98
C LEU A 154 -0.69 -21.48 -9.26
N PRO A 155 -1.25 -22.71 -9.29
CA PRO A 155 -1.33 -23.49 -10.52
C PRO A 155 -2.20 -22.83 -11.60
N LYS A 156 -3.32 -22.21 -11.21
CA LYS A 156 -4.21 -21.47 -12.12
C LYS A 156 -3.51 -20.26 -12.70
N ILE A 157 -2.89 -19.44 -11.83
CA ILE A 157 -2.12 -18.26 -12.24
C ILE A 157 -0.98 -18.67 -13.18
N SER A 158 -0.22 -19.70 -12.84
CA SER A 158 0.88 -20.19 -13.67
C SER A 158 0.41 -20.70 -15.05
N LYS A 159 -0.79 -21.28 -15.12
CA LYS A 159 -1.40 -21.68 -16.40
C LYS A 159 -1.80 -20.46 -17.22
N GLU A 160 -2.46 -19.47 -16.60
CA GLU A 160 -2.91 -18.25 -17.27
C GLU A 160 -1.72 -17.41 -17.75
N LEU A 161 -0.61 -17.32 -16.99
CA LEU A 161 0.60 -16.62 -17.42
C LEU A 161 1.21 -17.20 -18.71
N LYS A 162 1.04 -18.51 -18.97
CA LYS A 162 1.54 -19.10 -20.21
C LYS A 162 0.80 -18.60 -21.44
N THR A 163 -0.44 -18.12 -21.30
CA THR A 163 -1.23 -17.56 -22.40
C THR A 163 -0.70 -16.20 -22.87
N LEU A 164 0.13 -15.53 -22.07
CA LEU A 164 0.78 -14.27 -22.44
C LEU A 164 1.99 -14.46 -23.36
N ARG A 165 2.59 -15.66 -23.38
CA ARG A 165 3.83 -15.92 -24.17
C ARG A 165 3.68 -15.68 -25.68
N PRO A 166 2.59 -16.12 -26.34
CA PRO A 166 2.40 -15.85 -27.78
C PRO A 166 2.38 -14.36 -28.14
N TYR A 167 2.08 -13.49 -27.17
CA TYR A 167 2.06 -12.04 -27.32
C TYR A 167 3.40 -11.37 -27.00
N GLY A 168 4.45 -12.15 -26.75
CA GLY A 168 5.81 -11.63 -26.46
C GLY A 168 6.05 -11.26 -25.00
N TYR A 169 5.15 -11.59 -24.07
CA TYR A 169 5.37 -11.34 -22.66
C TYR A 169 6.16 -12.48 -22.00
N GLU A 170 7.33 -12.17 -21.48
CA GLU A 170 8.16 -13.11 -20.72
C GLU A 170 7.97 -12.89 -19.22
N VAL A 171 7.21 -13.77 -18.59
CA VAL A 171 6.97 -13.74 -17.13
C VAL A 171 7.65 -14.94 -16.48
N LYS A 172 8.65 -14.67 -15.64
CA LYS A 172 9.43 -15.73 -14.96
C LYS A 172 8.59 -16.49 -13.93
N SER A 173 7.71 -15.79 -13.20
CA SER A 173 6.83 -16.42 -12.20
C SER A 173 5.69 -15.47 -11.80
N ALA A 174 4.61 -16.02 -11.24
CA ALA A 174 3.52 -15.23 -10.66
C ALA A 174 4.02 -14.26 -9.56
N LEU A 175 5.03 -14.68 -8.79
CA LEU A 175 5.60 -13.86 -7.74
C LEU A 175 6.29 -12.60 -8.28
N ALA A 176 6.95 -12.70 -9.45
CA ALA A 176 7.62 -11.56 -10.08
C ALA A 176 6.65 -10.44 -10.51
N LEU A 177 5.36 -10.75 -10.72
CA LEU A 177 4.34 -9.74 -11.01
C LEU A 177 3.93 -8.92 -9.77
N VAL A 178 3.85 -9.57 -8.63
CA VAL A 178 3.31 -9.00 -7.39
C VAL A 178 4.42 -8.35 -6.55
N ALA A 179 5.59 -8.99 -6.50
CA ALA A 179 6.70 -8.50 -5.69
C ALA A 179 7.58 -7.54 -6.50
N ASN A 180 7.76 -6.33 -5.99
CA ASN A 180 8.91 -5.52 -6.34
C ASN A 180 10.09 -6.00 -5.49
N ASP A 181 11.21 -6.29 -6.13
CA ASP A 181 12.47 -6.52 -5.42
C ASP A 181 13.13 -5.18 -5.07
N ASN A 182 14.20 -5.22 -4.28
CA ASN A 182 14.94 -4.01 -3.92
C ASN A 182 15.75 -3.41 -5.10
N GLN A 183 15.61 -3.94 -6.30
CA GLN A 183 16.26 -3.44 -7.53
C GLN A 183 15.26 -2.74 -8.47
N THR A 184 13.96 -2.73 -8.11
CA THR A 184 12.93 -2.06 -8.92
C THR A 184 12.78 -0.62 -8.47
N ASP A 185 13.05 0.34 -9.36
CA ASP A 185 12.82 1.76 -9.10
C ASP A 185 11.37 1.98 -8.67
N THR A 186 11.17 2.54 -7.47
CA THR A 186 9.86 2.63 -6.85
C THR A 186 9.68 3.94 -6.09
N VAL A 187 8.65 4.70 -6.46
CA VAL A 187 8.17 5.87 -5.71
C VAL A 187 7.21 5.38 -4.62
N VAL A 188 7.45 5.79 -3.39
CA VAL A 188 6.64 5.43 -2.22
C VAL A 188 5.98 6.69 -1.68
N TYR A 189 4.64 6.72 -1.71
CA TYR A 189 3.85 7.89 -1.27
C TYR A 189 3.69 7.97 0.25
N THR A 190 4.79 7.75 0.96
CA THR A 190 4.91 7.99 2.40
C THR A 190 6.33 8.39 2.77
N SER A 191 6.56 8.80 4.03
CA SER A 191 7.90 9.13 4.50
C SER A 191 8.66 7.89 4.98
N ARG A 192 9.99 8.00 5.06
CA ARG A 192 10.83 6.97 5.68
C ARG A 192 10.46 6.71 7.15
N ARG A 193 10.04 7.75 7.88
CA ARG A 193 9.60 7.63 9.27
C ARG A 193 8.31 6.82 9.39
N PHE A 194 7.35 7.01 8.47
CA PHE A 194 6.08 6.29 8.50
C PHE A 194 6.22 4.85 7.94
N GLN A 195 7.15 4.60 7.02
CA GLN A 195 7.40 3.29 6.45
C GLN A 195 7.97 2.31 7.49
N PRO A 196 7.34 1.14 7.75
CA PRO A 196 7.95 0.09 8.54
C PRO A 196 9.19 -0.50 7.86
N TYR A 197 10.27 -0.72 8.61
CA TYR A 197 11.53 -1.27 8.09
C TYR A 197 12.13 -0.46 6.93
N ALA A 198 12.00 0.87 6.96
CA ALA A 198 12.48 1.76 5.89
C ALA A 198 13.97 1.57 5.57
N GLU A 199 14.76 1.22 6.57
CA GLU A 199 16.19 0.90 6.45
C GLU A 199 16.51 -0.37 5.65
N SER A 200 15.51 -1.19 5.35
CA SER A 200 15.68 -2.41 4.54
C SER A 200 15.54 -2.16 3.03
N PHE A 201 15.24 -0.93 2.63
CA PHE A 201 15.09 -0.51 1.23
C PHE A 201 16.32 0.27 0.77
N THR A 202 16.77 -0.02 -0.45
CA THR A 202 17.88 0.68 -1.12
C THR A 202 17.41 2.02 -1.72
N SER A 203 18.31 2.76 -2.36
CA SER A 203 18.02 4.02 -3.08
C SER A 203 17.12 3.84 -4.31
N HIS A 204 16.87 2.60 -4.76
CA HIS A 204 15.80 2.31 -5.71
C HIS A 204 14.40 2.65 -5.17
N TYR A 205 14.26 2.87 -3.85
CA TYR A 205 13.00 3.27 -3.23
C TYR A 205 13.04 4.71 -2.77
N GLN A 206 12.35 5.57 -3.52
CA GLN A 206 12.24 7.00 -3.20
C GLN A 206 10.99 7.28 -2.35
N PHE A 207 11.19 7.58 -1.07
CA PHE A 207 10.13 7.93 -0.12
C PHE A 207 9.83 9.43 -0.25
N VAL A 208 8.78 9.77 -0.99
CA VAL A 208 8.46 11.16 -1.34
C VAL A 208 7.47 11.83 -0.40
N GLY A 209 6.91 11.08 0.58
CA GLY A 209 5.83 11.57 1.41
C GLY A 209 4.47 11.50 0.69
N PRO A 210 3.38 11.94 1.35
CA PRO A 210 2.06 11.96 0.75
C PRO A 210 2.02 12.80 -0.52
N SER A 211 1.38 12.25 -1.55
CA SER A 211 1.16 12.98 -2.80
C SER A 211 -0.20 13.68 -2.72
N VAL A 212 -0.20 14.95 -2.35
CA VAL A 212 -1.41 15.76 -2.18
C VAL A 212 -1.35 17.02 -3.03
N PHE A 213 -2.50 17.42 -3.60
CA PHE A 213 -2.69 18.68 -4.30
C PHE A 213 -3.13 19.78 -3.31
N SER A 214 -2.31 20.14 -2.35
CA SER A 214 -2.75 21.17 -1.41
C SER A 214 -1.59 21.89 -0.73
N ASP A 215 -1.65 23.20 -0.79
CA ASP A 215 -0.84 24.09 0.02
C ASP A 215 -1.55 24.46 1.34
N LEU A 216 -2.71 23.83 1.64
CA LEU A 216 -3.46 24.08 2.86
C LEU A 216 -2.60 23.76 4.08
N LEU A 217 -2.69 24.65 5.06
CA LEU A 217 -2.10 24.45 6.38
C LEU A 217 -3.19 24.04 7.38
N PRO A 218 -2.82 23.33 8.45
CA PRO A 218 -3.75 23.07 9.55
C PRO A 218 -4.35 24.35 10.11
N GLN A 219 -5.68 24.40 10.24
CA GLN A 219 -6.47 25.52 10.76
C GLN A 219 -7.29 25.06 11.96
N LYS A 220 -6.62 24.89 13.11
CA LYS A 220 -7.24 24.27 14.32
C LYS A 220 -7.93 25.27 15.25
N GLU A 221 -7.75 26.58 15.03
CA GLU A 221 -8.36 27.61 15.85
C GLU A 221 -9.85 27.76 15.52
N LYS A 222 -10.72 27.38 16.44
CA LYS A 222 -12.18 27.48 16.34
C LYS A 222 -12.85 27.37 17.72
N GLN A 223 -14.12 27.76 17.78
CA GLN A 223 -14.87 27.77 19.04
C GLN A 223 -15.23 26.37 19.55
N ARG A 224 -15.51 25.41 18.63
CA ARG A 224 -15.90 24.04 18.95
C ARG A 224 -15.03 23.04 18.21
N PRO A 225 -14.64 21.92 18.85
CA PRO A 225 -13.90 20.85 18.15
C PRO A 225 -14.71 20.28 16.99
N LEU A 226 -14.04 19.95 15.89
CA LEU A 226 -14.62 19.30 14.72
C LEU A 226 -14.18 17.84 14.65
N ILE A 227 -15.16 16.95 14.64
CA ILE A 227 -14.95 15.52 14.42
C ILE A 227 -15.29 15.20 12.97
N TYR A 228 -14.32 14.65 12.23
CA TYR A 228 -14.55 14.15 10.89
C TYR A 228 -14.71 12.63 10.91
N ILE A 229 -15.64 12.06 10.11
CA ILE A 229 -15.89 10.61 10.03
C ILE A 229 -15.93 10.21 8.56
N SER A 230 -15.11 9.23 8.18
CA SER A 230 -15.16 8.63 6.84
C SER A 230 -14.63 7.19 6.84
N LEU A 231 -15.42 6.28 6.28
CA LEU A 231 -15.03 4.89 6.03
C LEU A 231 -14.45 4.65 4.61
N GLY A 232 -14.13 5.73 3.90
CA GLY A 232 -13.55 5.67 2.55
C GLY A 232 -14.56 5.36 1.45
N THR A 233 -14.07 4.84 0.32
CA THR A 233 -14.87 4.75 -0.92
C THR A 233 -15.40 3.35 -1.21
N VAL A 234 -14.91 2.29 -0.56
CA VAL A 234 -15.21 0.90 -0.91
C VAL A 234 -16.13 0.22 0.14
N ILE A 235 -15.70 0.16 1.39
CA ILE A 235 -16.44 -0.52 2.47
C ILE A 235 -17.06 0.55 3.38
N ASN A 236 -18.12 1.20 2.91
CA ASN A 236 -18.76 2.31 3.62
C ASN A 236 -20.27 2.13 3.88
N ASP A 237 -20.91 1.08 3.37
CA ASP A 237 -22.31 0.76 3.74
C ASP A 237 -22.36 0.09 5.15
N ARG A 238 -22.16 0.92 6.18
CA ARG A 238 -22.11 0.51 7.59
C ARG A 238 -23.07 1.38 8.43
N PRO A 239 -24.40 1.28 8.20
CA PRO A 239 -25.38 2.10 8.89
C PRO A 239 -25.29 1.98 10.41
N ASP A 240 -25.08 0.78 10.96
CA ASP A 240 -24.97 0.55 12.40
C ASP A 240 -23.82 1.34 13.03
N PHE A 241 -22.66 1.36 12.37
CA PHE A 241 -21.50 2.13 12.83
C PHE A 241 -21.77 3.64 12.80
N TYR A 242 -22.35 4.16 11.71
CA TYR A 242 -22.68 5.59 11.63
C TYR A 242 -23.74 5.98 12.68
N LEU A 243 -24.76 5.13 12.93
CA LEU A 243 -25.74 5.37 13.98
C LEU A 243 -25.10 5.35 15.38
N ALA A 244 -24.13 4.46 15.62
CA ALA A 244 -23.35 4.47 16.87
C ALA A 244 -22.54 5.76 17.02
N CYS A 245 -21.89 6.25 15.94
CA CYS A 245 -21.21 7.55 15.94
C CYS A 245 -22.16 8.71 16.24
N ILE A 246 -23.33 8.76 15.59
CA ILE A 246 -24.33 9.78 15.82
C ILE A 246 -24.80 9.75 17.30
N LYS A 247 -25.10 8.58 17.84
CA LYS A 247 -25.48 8.41 19.23
C LYS A 247 -24.38 8.85 20.20
N ALA A 248 -23.12 8.54 19.90
CA ALA A 248 -21.97 8.91 20.72
C ALA A 248 -21.76 10.42 20.82
N LEU A 249 -21.92 11.12 19.67
CA LEU A 249 -21.48 12.51 19.52
C LEU A 249 -22.60 13.56 19.61
N ARG A 250 -23.86 13.14 19.55
CA ARG A 250 -25.01 14.06 19.52
C ARG A 250 -25.12 15.03 20.72
N GLU A 251 -24.63 14.59 21.90
CA GLU A 251 -24.70 15.35 23.15
C GLU A 251 -23.34 15.96 23.56
N MET A 252 -22.29 15.74 22.75
CA MET A 252 -21.00 16.35 22.98
C MET A 252 -20.96 17.77 22.42
N ASP A 253 -20.18 18.63 23.05
CA ASP A 253 -19.98 20.01 22.56
C ASP A 253 -18.94 20.02 21.42
N VAL A 254 -19.29 19.36 20.32
CA VAL A 254 -18.48 19.22 19.11
C VAL A 254 -19.34 19.40 17.86
N ASP A 255 -18.72 19.81 16.76
CA ASP A 255 -19.30 19.72 15.43
C ASP A 255 -18.86 18.43 14.75
N VAL A 256 -19.72 17.82 13.93
CA VAL A 256 -19.45 16.54 13.28
C VAL A 256 -19.73 16.65 11.78
N ILE A 257 -18.79 16.21 10.97
CA ILE A 257 -18.95 16.02 9.52
C ILE A 257 -18.76 14.54 9.19
N ILE A 258 -19.77 13.95 8.55
CA ILE A 258 -19.74 12.55 8.08
C ILE A 258 -19.68 12.54 6.56
N SER A 259 -18.61 12.00 5.99
CA SER A 259 -18.55 11.61 4.58
C SER A 259 -18.96 10.15 4.44
N ARG A 260 -20.24 9.94 4.11
CA ARG A 260 -20.85 8.59 4.12
C ARG A 260 -20.53 7.73 2.92
N GLY A 261 -20.01 8.35 1.84
CA GLY A 261 -19.81 7.68 0.57
C GLY A 261 -21.10 7.43 -0.21
N ARG A 262 -20.96 6.96 -1.47
CA ARG A 262 -22.11 6.80 -2.38
C ARG A 262 -23.00 5.59 -2.08
N TYR A 263 -22.46 4.55 -1.42
CA TYR A 263 -23.21 3.31 -1.16
C TYR A 263 -24.09 3.37 0.09
N MET A 264 -23.82 4.31 0.99
CA MET A 264 -24.60 4.51 2.22
C MET A 264 -25.81 5.40 1.96
N ASP A 265 -27.02 4.84 2.11
CA ASP A 265 -28.26 5.61 2.02
C ASP A 265 -28.45 6.48 3.28
N GLU A 266 -28.50 7.80 3.09
CA GLU A 266 -28.70 8.78 4.16
C GLU A 266 -29.99 8.56 4.95
N LYS A 267 -31.04 8.06 4.31
CA LYS A 267 -32.33 7.77 4.98
C LYS A 267 -32.18 6.75 6.11
N LYS A 268 -31.20 5.86 6.05
CA LYS A 268 -30.91 4.91 7.11
C LYS A 268 -30.37 5.56 8.40
N LEU A 269 -29.93 6.83 8.34
CA LEU A 269 -29.42 7.57 9.52
C LEU A 269 -30.49 8.26 10.31
N GLY A 270 -31.71 8.39 9.77
CA GLY A 270 -32.85 9.07 10.43
C GLY A 270 -32.63 10.57 10.57
N THR A 271 -33.25 11.17 11.59
CA THR A 271 -33.13 12.61 11.86
C THR A 271 -31.80 12.90 12.56
N LEU A 272 -31.01 13.77 11.95
CA LEU A 272 -29.73 14.19 12.50
C LEU A 272 -29.87 15.32 13.50
N PRO A 273 -29.09 15.35 14.58
CA PRO A 273 -29.02 16.50 15.50
C PRO A 273 -28.28 17.67 14.83
N ASP A 274 -28.50 18.90 15.34
CA ASP A 274 -27.98 20.14 14.72
C ASP A 274 -26.47 20.22 14.58
N ASN A 275 -25.74 19.54 15.47
CA ASN A 275 -24.28 19.51 15.47
C ASN A 275 -23.68 18.48 14.50
N ILE A 276 -24.48 17.67 13.80
CA ILE A 276 -24.03 16.60 12.89
C ILE A 276 -24.53 16.86 11.47
N LYS A 277 -23.60 16.90 10.53
CA LYS A 277 -23.90 17.04 9.10
C LYS A 277 -23.35 15.86 8.31
N THR A 278 -24.12 15.36 7.32
CA THR A 278 -23.70 14.29 6.43
C THR A 278 -23.59 14.78 5.00
N TYR A 279 -22.63 14.21 4.29
CA TYR A 279 -22.40 14.45 2.87
C TYR A 279 -22.09 13.14 2.18
N GLU A 280 -22.43 13.00 0.91
CA GLU A 280 -21.97 11.87 0.11
C GLU A 280 -20.46 11.94 -0.05
N ARG A 281 -19.93 13.12 -0.39
CA ARG A 281 -18.50 13.41 -0.54
C ARG A 281 -18.17 14.81 -0.03
N VAL A 282 -16.97 14.97 0.47
CA VAL A 282 -16.39 16.27 0.88
C VAL A 282 -15.02 16.43 0.27
N ASP A 283 -14.51 17.67 0.24
CA ASP A 283 -13.05 17.88 0.11
C ASP A 283 -12.39 17.45 1.43
N GLN A 284 -11.80 16.26 1.41
CA GLN A 284 -11.24 15.64 2.62
C GLN A 284 -10.11 16.47 3.22
N LEU A 285 -9.24 17.05 2.38
CA LEU A 285 -8.13 17.87 2.87
C LEU A 285 -8.62 19.16 3.52
N GLU A 286 -9.63 19.80 2.94
CA GLU A 286 -10.25 20.99 3.50
C GLU A 286 -10.89 20.68 4.87
N VAL A 287 -11.64 19.60 4.99
CA VAL A 287 -12.24 19.20 6.27
C VAL A 287 -11.16 18.82 7.29
N LEU A 288 -10.17 18.03 6.90
CA LEU A 288 -9.07 17.62 7.77
C LEU A 288 -8.21 18.80 8.24
N SER A 289 -8.07 19.85 7.43
CA SER A 289 -7.34 21.07 7.85
C SER A 289 -7.93 21.68 9.11
N ARG A 290 -9.25 21.51 9.31
CA ARG A 290 -10.00 22.04 10.46
C ARG A 290 -10.35 20.97 11.51
N ALA A 291 -10.33 19.68 11.15
CA ALA A 291 -10.76 18.62 12.08
C ALA A 291 -9.76 18.43 13.24
N ASP A 292 -10.27 18.23 14.46
CA ASP A 292 -9.48 17.91 15.65
C ASP A 292 -9.29 16.40 15.85
N VAL A 293 -10.28 15.62 15.40
CA VAL A 293 -10.24 14.16 15.43
C VAL A 293 -10.82 13.62 14.12
N PHE A 294 -10.18 12.59 13.57
CA PHE A 294 -10.69 11.87 12.42
C PHE A 294 -10.99 10.41 12.80
N ILE A 295 -12.26 9.99 12.66
CA ILE A 295 -12.65 8.57 12.77
C ILE A 295 -12.52 7.96 11.37
N THR A 296 -11.59 7.05 11.19
CA THR A 296 -11.17 6.56 9.87
C THR A 296 -11.08 5.04 9.80
N HIS A 297 -11.38 4.49 8.61
CA HIS A 297 -11.12 3.08 8.26
C HIS A 297 -9.62 2.75 8.06
N CYS A 298 -8.74 3.72 8.21
CA CYS A 298 -7.28 3.57 8.11
C CYS A 298 -6.74 3.22 6.71
N GLY A 299 -7.43 3.61 5.64
CA GLY A 299 -6.83 3.57 4.29
C GLY A 299 -5.59 4.48 4.22
N MET A 300 -4.51 4.04 3.54
CA MET A 300 -3.23 4.74 3.52
C MET A 300 -3.37 6.23 3.15
N ASN A 301 -4.13 6.57 2.10
CA ASN A 301 -4.30 7.96 1.69
C ASN A 301 -5.02 8.79 2.76
N SER A 302 -6.09 8.25 3.34
CA SER A 302 -6.84 8.96 4.39
C SER A 302 -6.00 9.21 5.64
N VAL A 303 -5.20 8.24 6.05
CA VAL A 303 -4.25 8.40 7.17
C VAL A 303 -3.15 9.39 6.82
N SER A 304 -2.59 9.30 5.61
CA SER A 304 -1.55 10.21 5.15
C SER A 304 -2.05 11.66 5.07
N GLU A 305 -3.27 11.89 4.56
CA GLU A 305 -3.90 13.20 4.51
C GLU A 305 -4.20 13.74 5.92
N SER A 306 -4.68 12.88 6.82
CA SER A 306 -4.93 13.23 8.22
C SER A 306 -3.64 13.67 8.94
N LEU A 307 -2.58 12.89 8.81
CA LEU A 307 -1.27 13.22 9.39
C LEU A 307 -0.67 14.48 8.73
N TYR A 308 -0.83 14.63 7.40
CA TYR A 308 -0.40 15.85 6.71
C TYR A 308 -1.07 17.10 7.26
N MET A 309 -2.35 16.99 7.68
CA MET A 309 -3.12 18.05 8.33
C MET A 309 -3.00 18.06 9.87
N ALA A 310 -2.06 17.31 10.44
CA ALA A 310 -1.84 17.21 11.88
C ALA A 310 -3.10 16.84 12.68
N THR A 311 -3.93 15.91 12.15
CA THR A 311 -5.18 15.49 12.77
C THR A 311 -5.00 14.08 13.37
N PRO A 312 -5.12 13.92 14.70
CA PRO A 312 -5.08 12.60 15.34
C PRO A 312 -6.33 11.77 15.02
N MET A 313 -6.22 10.46 15.12
CA MET A 313 -7.24 9.56 14.58
C MET A 313 -7.77 8.54 15.58
N ALA A 314 -9.11 8.31 15.52
CA ALA A 314 -9.74 7.09 15.99
C ALA A 314 -9.70 6.05 14.87
N LEU A 315 -8.96 4.97 15.07
CA LEU A 315 -8.56 4.01 14.04
C LEU A 315 -9.54 2.83 14.02
N TYR A 316 -10.31 2.68 12.95
CA TYR A 316 -11.31 1.63 12.74
C TYR A 316 -11.02 0.80 11.48
N PRO A 317 -9.93 0.01 11.45
CA PRO A 317 -9.53 -0.75 10.28
C PRO A 317 -10.48 -1.91 9.99
N GLN A 318 -10.74 -2.17 8.69
CA GLN A 318 -11.65 -3.20 8.21
C GLN A 318 -10.93 -4.29 7.37
N THR A 319 -9.67 -4.06 6.97
CA THR A 319 -8.86 -5.00 6.17
C THR A 319 -7.47 -5.20 6.75
N ASP A 320 -6.74 -6.21 6.31
CA ASP A 320 -5.37 -6.49 6.78
C ASP A 320 -4.40 -5.35 6.46
N GLU A 321 -4.54 -4.71 5.31
CA GLU A 321 -3.76 -3.51 4.94
C GLU A 321 -4.07 -2.35 5.90
N GLN A 322 -5.35 -2.06 6.12
CA GLN A 322 -5.79 -1.01 7.03
C GLN A 322 -5.35 -1.26 8.47
N ASN A 323 -5.32 -2.53 8.91
CA ASN A 323 -4.77 -2.92 10.21
C ASN A 323 -3.27 -2.63 10.31
N ALA A 324 -2.50 -2.82 9.23
CA ALA A 324 -1.08 -2.48 9.23
C ALA A 324 -0.87 -0.96 9.32
N VAL A 325 -1.65 -0.17 8.58
CA VAL A 325 -1.59 1.30 8.63
C VAL A 325 -2.03 1.82 10.00
N ALA A 326 -3.13 1.29 10.57
CA ALA A 326 -3.60 1.63 11.91
C ALA A 326 -2.54 1.32 12.98
N ARG A 327 -1.89 0.14 12.89
CA ARG A 327 -0.82 -0.23 13.80
C ARG A 327 0.34 0.76 13.74
N ARG A 328 0.74 1.18 12.53
CA ARG A 328 1.83 2.15 12.39
C ARG A 328 1.48 3.52 12.94
N THR A 329 0.28 3.99 12.68
CA THR A 329 -0.25 5.25 13.23
C THR A 329 -0.23 5.25 14.76
N ARG A 330 -0.67 4.14 15.38
CA ARG A 330 -0.64 3.95 16.83
C ARG A 330 0.80 3.88 17.39
N GLU A 331 1.71 3.18 16.71
CA GLU A 331 3.14 3.12 17.12
C GLU A 331 3.79 4.51 17.13
N LEU A 332 3.35 5.40 16.27
CA LEU A 332 3.81 6.80 16.24
C LEU A 332 3.05 7.72 17.21
N GLY A 333 2.06 7.20 17.92
CA GLY A 333 1.28 7.95 18.89
C GLY A 333 0.21 8.88 18.31
N ALA A 334 -0.05 8.83 16.99
CA ALA A 334 -0.96 9.74 16.32
C ALA A 334 -2.41 9.23 16.24
N GLY A 335 -2.75 8.16 16.97
CA GLY A 335 -4.13 7.63 16.99
C GLY A 335 -4.34 6.53 18.01
N VAL A 336 -5.61 6.28 18.29
CA VAL A 336 -6.12 5.26 19.21
C VAL A 336 -6.94 4.24 18.41
N LEU A 337 -6.74 2.95 18.66
CA LEU A 337 -7.56 1.91 18.04
C LEU A 337 -8.96 1.96 18.62
N LEU A 338 -9.96 2.01 17.78
CA LEU A 338 -11.38 1.89 18.14
C LEU A 338 -11.72 0.39 18.17
N ASP A 339 -11.48 -0.24 19.30
CA ASP A 339 -11.72 -1.68 19.54
C ASP A 339 -13.14 -1.97 20.08
N ASP A 340 -13.87 -0.92 20.50
CA ASP A 340 -15.26 -0.94 20.94
C ASP A 340 -16.04 0.06 20.06
N ASP A 341 -16.78 -0.43 19.07
CA ASP A 341 -17.58 0.39 18.14
C ASP A 341 -18.99 0.71 18.66
N SER A 342 -19.26 0.45 19.94
CA SER A 342 -20.44 0.96 20.64
C SER A 342 -20.39 2.49 20.78
N ALA A 343 -21.55 3.11 21.00
CA ALA A 343 -21.62 4.56 21.22
C ALA A 343 -20.73 5.01 22.39
N GLU A 344 -20.67 4.22 23.46
CA GLU A 344 -19.81 4.48 24.61
C GLU A 344 -18.31 4.38 24.27
N GLY A 345 -17.90 3.34 23.51
CA GLY A 345 -16.54 3.16 23.07
C GLY A 345 -16.07 4.27 22.15
N ILE A 346 -16.89 4.66 21.18
CA ILE A 346 -16.64 5.79 20.28
C ILE A 346 -16.47 7.09 21.07
N ARG A 347 -17.43 7.39 21.97
CA ARG A 347 -17.37 8.60 22.81
C ARG A 347 -16.08 8.67 23.62
N ARG A 348 -15.75 7.61 24.34
CA ARG A 348 -14.53 7.50 25.14
C ARG A 348 -13.27 7.71 24.32
N THR A 349 -13.22 7.12 23.10
CA THR A 349 -12.06 7.27 22.19
C THR A 349 -11.92 8.70 21.70
N VAL A 350 -13.01 9.37 21.33
CA VAL A 350 -13.00 10.78 20.91
C VAL A 350 -12.60 11.69 22.07
N GLU A 351 -13.16 11.50 23.27
CA GLU A 351 -12.79 12.25 24.47
C GLU A 351 -11.30 12.08 24.81
N THR A 352 -10.74 10.87 24.67
CA THR A 352 -9.31 10.61 24.86
C THR A 352 -8.47 11.42 23.88
N LEU A 353 -8.83 11.42 22.59
CA LEU A 353 -8.08 12.13 21.55
C LEU A 353 -8.16 13.66 21.69
N LEU A 354 -9.29 14.18 22.18
CA LEU A 354 -9.48 15.62 22.41
C LEU A 354 -8.77 16.13 23.68
N ASN A 355 -8.77 15.33 24.75
CA ASN A 355 -8.30 15.76 26.06
C ASN A 355 -6.82 15.44 26.34
N ASP A 356 -6.24 14.48 25.64
CA ASP A 356 -4.83 14.13 25.80
C ASP A 356 -3.99 14.76 24.68
N PRO A 357 -3.20 15.80 24.97
CA PRO A 357 -2.44 16.55 23.96
C PRO A 357 -1.32 15.74 23.31
N GLN A 358 -0.97 14.57 23.84
CA GLN A 358 0.08 13.72 23.24
C GLN A 358 -0.27 13.30 21.81
N TYR A 359 -1.57 13.01 21.52
CA TYR A 359 -2.01 12.58 20.18
C TYR A 359 -1.91 13.71 19.15
N ALA A 360 -2.37 14.89 19.51
CA ALA A 360 -2.24 16.08 18.65
C ALA A 360 -0.76 16.44 18.40
N LYS A 361 0.10 16.33 19.44
CA LYS A 361 1.55 16.54 19.32
C LYS A 361 2.18 15.52 18.37
N ALA A 362 1.86 14.24 18.52
CA ALA A 362 2.39 13.19 17.65
C ALA A 362 1.91 13.34 16.20
N ALA A 363 0.64 13.70 15.98
CA ALA A 363 0.09 14.00 14.66
C ALA A 363 0.83 15.21 14.03
N LYS A 364 1.15 16.24 14.81
CA LYS A 364 1.93 17.39 14.36
C LYS A 364 3.36 17.01 13.97
N GLU A 365 4.03 16.16 14.75
CA GLU A 365 5.36 15.64 14.41
C GLU A 365 5.35 14.83 13.11
N CYS A 366 4.30 14.03 12.87
CA CYS A 366 4.10 13.34 11.60
C CYS A 366 3.83 14.30 10.45
N SER A 367 3.07 15.38 10.69
CA SER A 367 2.82 16.43 9.71
C SER A 367 4.12 17.11 9.28
N ASP A 368 4.98 17.46 10.23
CA ASP A 368 6.27 18.11 9.96
C ASP A 368 7.19 17.19 9.13
N ASP A 369 7.24 15.91 9.47
CA ASP A 369 7.97 14.87 8.71
C ASP A 369 7.42 14.75 7.28
N PHE A 370 6.11 14.63 7.09
CA PHE A 370 5.48 14.51 5.78
C PHE A 370 5.68 15.74 4.91
N ARG A 371 5.58 16.94 5.49
CA ARG A 371 5.79 18.21 4.80
C ARG A 371 7.25 18.47 4.44
N SER A 372 8.20 17.83 5.13
CA SER A 372 9.62 17.88 4.81
C SER A 372 10.00 16.98 3.61
N CYS A 373 9.12 16.06 3.21
CA CYS A 373 9.35 15.18 2.07
C CYS A 373 9.30 15.94 0.74
N SER A 374 9.93 15.38 -0.29
CA SER A 374 10.06 16.01 -1.61
C SER A 374 8.76 16.07 -2.44
N GLY A 375 7.74 15.28 -2.06
CA GLY A 375 6.43 15.27 -2.71
C GLY A 375 6.48 14.91 -4.20
N ALA A 376 5.54 15.47 -4.95
CA ALA A 376 5.45 15.26 -6.39
C ALA A 376 6.71 15.70 -7.17
N LYS A 377 7.43 16.73 -6.67
CA LYS A 377 8.68 17.20 -7.28
C LYS A 377 9.76 16.12 -7.21
N GLY A 378 9.96 15.51 -6.03
CA GLY A 378 10.94 14.43 -5.87
C GLY A 378 10.56 13.16 -6.64
N ALA A 379 9.26 12.87 -6.76
CA ALA A 379 8.79 11.78 -7.61
C ALA A 379 9.10 12.06 -9.10
N ALA A 380 8.86 13.29 -9.56
CA ALA A 380 9.17 13.70 -10.92
C ALA A 380 10.68 13.64 -11.20
N ASP A 381 11.53 14.15 -10.29
CA ASP A 381 12.99 14.04 -10.39
C ASP A 381 13.43 12.58 -10.52
N PHE A 382 12.83 11.69 -9.72
CA PHE A 382 13.16 10.27 -9.74
C PHE A 382 12.73 9.60 -11.05
N ILE A 383 11.58 9.95 -11.61
CA ILE A 383 11.09 9.42 -12.89
C ILE A 383 11.95 9.90 -14.06
N GLU A 384 12.29 11.19 -14.10
CA GLU A 384 13.08 11.78 -15.19
C GLU A 384 14.52 11.27 -15.26
N ASN A 385 15.05 10.74 -14.16
CA ASN A 385 16.42 10.18 -14.08
C ASN A 385 16.45 8.64 -14.12
N ALA A 386 15.31 7.97 -14.38
CA ALA A 386 15.29 6.50 -14.49
C ALA A 386 15.98 6.00 -15.79
N PRO A 387 16.60 4.79 -15.78
CA PRO A 387 16.71 3.89 -14.63
C PRO A 387 17.84 4.30 -13.67
N HIS A 388 17.64 4.01 -12.39
CA HIS A 388 18.64 4.29 -11.35
C HIS A 388 19.64 3.13 -11.20
N THR A 389 20.87 3.48 -10.83
CA THR A 389 21.90 2.52 -10.40
C THR A 389 22.11 2.68 -8.90
N CYS A 390 22.31 1.58 -8.21
CA CYS A 390 22.50 1.54 -6.77
C CYS A 390 23.73 0.71 -6.42
N ASP A 391 24.74 1.36 -5.85
CA ASP A 391 25.97 0.72 -5.36
C ASP A 391 25.85 0.30 -3.87
N GLU A 392 24.69 0.55 -3.26
CA GLU A 392 24.43 0.20 -1.87
C GLU A 392 24.32 -1.33 -1.68
N ILE A 393 24.72 -1.78 -0.51
CA ILE A 393 24.49 -3.17 -0.10
C ILE A 393 22.99 -3.38 0.11
N ASP A 394 22.38 -4.20 -0.74
CA ASP A 394 20.99 -4.62 -0.55
C ASP A 394 20.85 -5.51 0.71
N PRO A 395 20.20 -5.03 1.78
CA PRO A 395 20.06 -5.80 3.02
C PRO A 395 19.32 -7.12 2.83
N ILE A 396 18.36 -7.16 1.91
CA ILE A 396 17.58 -8.37 1.60
C ILE A 396 18.42 -9.39 0.82
N ALA A 397 19.19 -8.94 -0.16
CA ALA A 397 20.12 -9.81 -0.90
C ALA A 397 21.17 -10.43 0.02
N GLU A 398 21.76 -9.63 0.93
CA GLU A 398 22.73 -10.13 1.91
C GLU A 398 22.10 -11.14 2.89
N MET A 399 20.89 -10.88 3.35
CA MET A 399 20.14 -11.81 4.19
C MET A 399 19.88 -13.13 3.45
N ASN A 400 19.52 -13.07 2.16
CA ASN A 400 19.22 -14.25 1.35
C ASN A 400 20.45 -15.09 1.01
N LYS A 401 21.62 -14.49 0.79
CA LYS A 401 22.88 -15.24 0.62
C LYS A 401 23.14 -16.17 1.79
N VAL A 402 22.90 -15.67 2.99
CA VAL A 402 23.11 -16.45 4.22
C VAL A 402 22.06 -17.53 4.37
N ASN A 403 20.80 -17.22 4.07
CA ASN A 403 19.71 -18.20 4.13
C ASN A 403 19.99 -19.37 3.19
N LYS A 404 20.47 -19.08 1.98
CA LYS A 404 20.86 -20.11 1.01
C LYS A 404 22.00 -20.98 1.55
N LEU A 405 23.00 -20.39 2.17
CA LEU A 405 24.12 -21.14 2.76
C LEU A 405 23.63 -22.06 3.91
N TRP A 406 22.85 -21.53 4.84
CA TRP A 406 22.35 -22.30 5.97
C TRP A 406 21.31 -23.35 5.55
N SER A 407 20.50 -23.12 4.54
CA SER A 407 19.57 -24.13 3.99
C SER A 407 20.29 -25.34 3.38
N ILE A 408 21.56 -25.22 3.05
CA ILE A 408 22.42 -26.31 2.58
C ILE A 408 23.19 -26.94 3.76
N ILE A 409 23.78 -26.13 4.62
CA ILE A 409 24.65 -26.60 5.71
C ILE A 409 23.85 -27.40 6.77
N PHE A 410 22.66 -26.91 7.17
CA PHE A 410 21.89 -27.56 8.23
C PHE A 410 21.40 -28.98 7.88
N PRO A 411 20.79 -29.23 6.71
CA PRO A 411 20.42 -30.58 6.30
C PRO A 411 21.63 -31.52 6.22
N ILE A 412 22.77 -31.03 5.70
CA ILE A 412 23.99 -31.81 5.63
C ILE A 412 24.47 -32.17 7.04
N PHE A 413 24.56 -31.21 7.94
CA PHE A 413 24.96 -31.41 9.32
C PHE A 413 24.02 -32.37 10.04
N ALA A 414 22.69 -32.20 9.91
CA ALA A 414 21.70 -33.09 10.51
C ALA A 414 21.82 -34.52 9.97
N THR A 415 22.04 -34.68 8.66
CA THR A 415 22.22 -36.00 8.03
C THR A 415 23.53 -36.66 8.49
N VAL A 416 24.65 -35.95 8.47
CA VAL A 416 25.95 -36.48 8.92
C VAL A 416 25.89 -36.90 10.40
N THR A 417 25.29 -36.06 11.26
CA THR A 417 25.12 -36.37 12.69
C THR A 417 24.24 -37.60 12.87
N GLY A 418 23.13 -37.71 12.14
CA GLY A 418 22.24 -38.88 12.15
C GLY A 418 22.94 -40.17 11.72
N ILE A 419 23.75 -40.11 10.66
CA ILE A 419 24.53 -41.27 10.18
C ILE A 419 25.59 -41.70 11.21
N LEU A 420 26.35 -40.76 11.76
CA LEU A 420 27.38 -41.05 12.76
C LEU A 420 26.79 -41.67 14.04
N LEU A 421 25.68 -41.15 14.54
CA LEU A 421 24.97 -41.73 15.67
C LEU A 421 24.35 -43.08 15.34
N GLY A 422 23.82 -43.26 14.16
CA GLY A 422 23.29 -44.53 13.66
C GLY A 422 24.38 -45.60 13.59
N ALA A 423 25.54 -45.25 13.07
CA ALA A 423 26.67 -46.18 12.92
C ALA A 423 27.37 -46.53 14.27
N HIS A 424 27.42 -45.60 15.21
CA HIS A 424 28.19 -45.79 16.45
C HIS A 424 27.36 -46.13 17.70
N VAL A 425 26.05 -45.78 17.70
CA VAL A 425 25.20 -46.02 18.88
C VAL A 425 23.97 -46.86 18.53
N SER A 426 23.05 -46.32 17.76
CA SER A 426 21.91 -47.08 17.22
C SER A 426 21.24 -46.29 16.07
N TRP A 427 20.71 -46.98 15.08
CA TRP A 427 19.99 -46.38 13.94
C TRP A 427 18.69 -45.66 14.39
N GLY A 428 18.00 -46.19 15.42
CA GLY A 428 16.82 -45.51 15.99
C GLY A 428 17.16 -44.14 16.58
N LEU A 429 18.26 -44.04 17.35
CA LEU A 429 18.74 -42.78 17.91
C LEU A 429 19.23 -41.83 16.83
N GLY A 430 19.96 -42.34 15.83
CA GLY A 430 20.46 -41.52 14.71
C GLY A 430 19.34 -40.86 13.90
N ILE A 431 18.30 -41.63 13.55
CA ILE A 431 17.13 -41.09 12.84
C ILE A 431 16.41 -40.05 13.70
N THR A 432 16.18 -40.35 14.98
CA THR A 432 15.47 -39.43 15.90
C THR A 432 16.22 -38.09 16.04
N VAL A 433 17.55 -38.15 16.26
CA VAL A 433 18.36 -36.94 16.39
C VAL A 433 18.42 -36.17 15.06
N GLY A 434 18.55 -36.86 13.93
CA GLY A 434 18.54 -36.24 12.61
C GLY A 434 17.24 -35.50 12.32
N VAL A 435 16.10 -36.07 12.66
CA VAL A 435 14.79 -35.43 12.53
C VAL A 435 14.65 -34.24 13.47
N ILE A 436 15.07 -34.39 14.75
CA ILE A 436 15.02 -33.28 15.73
C ILE A 436 15.89 -32.10 15.24
N LEU A 437 17.11 -32.36 14.79
CA LEU A 437 17.99 -31.30 14.26
C LEU A 437 17.40 -30.66 13.00
N GLY A 438 16.76 -31.45 12.12
CA GLY A 438 16.04 -30.94 10.96
C GLY A 438 14.90 -29.99 11.33
N VAL A 439 14.10 -30.36 12.31
CA VAL A 439 13.00 -29.51 12.83
C VAL A 439 13.52 -28.27 13.55
N LEU A 440 14.58 -28.37 14.34
CA LEU A 440 15.20 -27.25 15.04
C LEU A 440 15.94 -26.30 14.07
N SER A 441 16.29 -26.73 12.88
CA SER A 441 16.95 -25.89 11.88
C SER A 441 16.11 -24.68 11.48
N TYR A 442 14.79 -24.81 11.44
CA TYR A 442 13.89 -23.71 11.07
C TYR A 442 13.86 -22.54 12.05
N PRO A 443 13.62 -22.73 13.36
CA PRO A 443 13.67 -21.62 14.33
C PRO A 443 15.08 -21.03 14.47
N LEU A 444 16.12 -21.87 14.38
CA LEU A 444 17.50 -21.41 14.44
C LEU A 444 17.85 -20.55 13.21
N ASN A 445 17.42 -20.94 12.01
CA ASN A 445 17.57 -20.14 10.80
C ASN A 445 16.86 -18.79 10.94
N THR A 446 15.65 -18.75 11.50
CA THR A 446 14.90 -17.52 11.75
C THR A 446 15.64 -16.61 12.74
N LEU A 447 16.24 -17.16 13.78
CA LEU A 447 17.05 -16.41 14.74
C LEU A 447 18.32 -15.83 14.10
N VAL A 448 19.04 -16.64 13.31
CA VAL A 448 20.24 -16.20 12.58
C VAL A 448 19.90 -15.09 11.58
N GLN A 449 18.76 -15.19 10.86
CA GLN A 449 18.27 -14.14 9.98
C GLN A 449 18.05 -12.82 10.75
N LYS A 450 17.40 -12.88 11.90
CA LYS A 450 17.14 -11.70 12.75
C LYS A 450 18.42 -11.05 13.25
N LEU A 451 19.38 -11.85 13.71
CA LEU A 451 20.67 -11.35 14.22
C LEU A 451 21.49 -10.69 13.11
N ARG A 452 21.52 -11.27 11.90
CA ARG A 452 22.24 -10.69 10.77
C ARG A 452 21.55 -9.46 10.19
N TYR A 453 20.24 -9.46 10.09
CA TYR A 453 19.50 -8.26 9.74
C TYR A 453 19.91 -7.11 10.67
N ASN A 454 19.86 -7.32 11.99
CA ASN A 454 20.27 -6.31 12.94
C ASN A 454 21.75 -5.87 12.76
N ALA A 455 22.62 -6.80 12.37
CA ALA A 455 24.03 -6.49 12.10
C ALA A 455 24.22 -5.66 10.83
N VAL A 456 23.50 -5.99 9.74
CA VAL A 456 23.50 -5.23 8.49
C VAL A 456 22.95 -3.82 8.72
N ILE A 457 21.81 -3.69 9.37
CA ILE A 457 21.21 -2.40 9.71
C ILE A 457 22.15 -1.56 10.61
N LYS A 458 22.81 -2.19 11.59
CA LYS A 458 23.80 -1.49 12.43
C LYS A 458 25.00 -0.98 11.61
N LYS A 459 25.41 -1.73 10.57
CA LYS A 459 26.48 -1.32 9.65
C LYS A 459 26.02 -0.16 8.77
N LEU A 460 24.82 -0.22 8.20
CA LEU A 460 24.25 0.85 7.39
C LEU A 460 24.07 2.15 8.17
N LYS A 461 23.57 2.08 9.42
CA LYS A 461 23.44 3.26 10.33
C LYS A 461 24.79 3.88 10.78
N LYS A 462 25.91 3.21 10.55
CA LYS A 462 27.25 3.77 10.81
C LYS A 462 27.87 4.43 9.59
N GLN A 463 27.29 4.18 8.40
CA GLN A 463 27.77 4.73 7.12
C GLN A 463 26.91 5.92 6.66
N SER A 464 25.73 6.12 7.24
CA SER A 464 24.89 7.32 7.13
C SER A 464 25.20 8.30 8.27
#